data_ea54bc1ade3be94785382a8f5fd38be7
#
_entry.id   ea54bc1ade3be94785382a8f5fd38be7
#
_cell.length_a   1.000
_cell.length_b   1.000
_cell.length_c   1.000
_cell.angle_alpha   90.00
_cell.angle_beta   90.00
_cell.angle_gamma   90.00
#
_symmetry.space_group_name_H-M   'P 1'
#
loop_
_entity.id
_entity.type
_entity.pdbx_description
1 polymer ?
#
loop_
_entity_poly.entity_id
_entity_poly.type
_entity_poly.pdbx_seq_one_letter_code
_entity_poly.pdbx_strand_id
1 'polypeptide(L)'
;MKAVILAAGLGRRMQSEEPKPLLPLFGMPIIEHTIRKLKGIDIIVVYHDERIKKYIEKKFPDVKLIYNPEPDRENGWSLYLAKDFVNEDFLLLMADHYYGEEFFQFKKRRNTTVFVSKHCRDAEEATKVKVDGKKVVNIGKKLRKYDYFDTGFFYCKKDVFKYAEKLAEKGKMKLAEIMKELAKEGKLEYEVVNASWTDIDTKKELKYAEELVKKSLIKEGDGIISKNVNRKISMRITKYLLKFDFLTPNVLTIVSFLIGIFSSALFMLKSFIFAGLMAQFCSILDGCDGEIARLKNLKSKFGGILDAYLDRIADFLIIFGIFLAYGIDTISSIAFLIALLGCIMPSYIYHLSGIRSDLFGRDVRLFIVFIGGILATLNKEFLLYTLLFIGIYMNVGAISFLLQARKKG
;
A
#
# COMPACT_ATOMS: atom_id res chain seq x y z
N MET A 1 20.23 12.93 3.09
CA MET A 1 20.25 11.60 3.75
C MET A 1 20.12 10.56 2.67
N LYS A 2 20.90 9.49 2.73
CA LYS A 2 20.91 8.39 1.76
C LYS A 2 20.26 7.14 2.33
N ALA A 3 19.90 6.20 1.47
CA ALA A 3 19.49 4.85 1.85
C ALA A 3 20.35 3.81 1.14
N VAL A 4 20.84 2.83 1.87
CA VAL A 4 21.61 1.70 1.35
C VAL A 4 20.76 0.44 1.45
N ILE A 5 20.47 -0.21 0.33
CA ILE A 5 19.71 -1.44 0.27
C ILE A 5 20.66 -2.60 -0.07
N LEU A 6 20.71 -3.60 0.78
CA LEU A 6 21.56 -4.77 0.57
C LEU A 6 20.80 -5.83 -0.23
N ALA A 7 21.18 -6.02 -1.48
CA ALA A 7 20.55 -6.93 -2.45
C ALA A 7 21.52 -7.99 -3.03
N ALA A 8 22.68 -8.20 -2.39
CA ALA A 8 23.69 -9.12 -2.87
C ALA A 8 23.58 -10.55 -2.28
N GLY A 9 22.51 -10.85 -1.53
CA GLY A 9 22.28 -12.17 -0.96
C GLY A 9 21.97 -13.23 -2.03
N LEU A 10 22.53 -14.44 -1.88
CA LEU A 10 22.41 -15.54 -2.85
C LEU A 10 21.03 -16.24 -2.84
N GLY A 11 20.16 -15.97 -1.87
CA GLY A 11 18.78 -16.44 -1.83
C GLY A 11 18.57 -17.96 -1.84
N ARG A 12 19.56 -18.76 -1.44
CA ARG A 12 19.60 -20.24 -1.59
C ARG A 12 18.37 -20.99 -1.03
N ARG A 13 17.72 -20.46 0.02
CA ARG A 13 16.55 -21.09 0.69
C ARG A 13 15.26 -21.00 -0.12
N MET A 14 15.14 -20.00 -0.97
CA MET A 14 13.91 -19.79 -1.77
C MET A 14 13.73 -20.82 -2.90
N GLN A 15 14.83 -21.46 -3.36
CA GLN A 15 14.84 -22.42 -4.47
C GLN A 15 14.12 -21.87 -5.71
N SER A 16 14.41 -20.63 -6.08
CA SER A 16 13.86 -19.94 -7.22
C SER A 16 14.94 -19.63 -8.24
N GLU A 17 14.60 -19.71 -9.52
CA GLU A 17 15.50 -19.26 -10.60
C GLU A 17 15.65 -17.73 -10.60
N GLU A 18 14.62 -17.01 -10.17
CA GLU A 18 14.63 -15.57 -10.06
C GLU A 18 15.33 -15.12 -8.77
N PRO A 19 16.19 -14.07 -8.82
CA PRO A 19 16.79 -13.51 -7.62
C PRO A 19 15.74 -13.08 -6.62
N LYS A 20 15.94 -13.40 -5.34
CA LYS A 20 14.97 -13.14 -4.26
C LYS A 20 14.43 -11.70 -4.24
N PRO A 21 15.24 -10.63 -4.40
CA PRO A 21 14.72 -9.25 -4.46
C PRO A 21 13.77 -8.98 -5.62
N LEU A 22 13.83 -9.76 -6.70
CA LEU A 22 12.98 -9.63 -7.89
C LEU A 22 11.73 -10.50 -7.86
N LEU A 23 11.59 -11.38 -6.87
CA LEU A 23 10.37 -12.19 -6.73
C LEU A 23 9.12 -11.31 -6.61
N PRO A 24 8.03 -11.68 -7.31
CA PRO A 24 6.81 -10.87 -7.32
C PRO A 24 6.08 -10.99 -5.98
N LEU A 25 6.02 -9.87 -5.26
CA LEU A 25 5.17 -9.66 -4.11
C LEU A 25 3.97 -8.82 -4.53
N PHE A 26 2.79 -9.41 -4.55
CA PHE A 26 1.56 -8.75 -5.00
C PHE A 26 1.68 -8.04 -6.36
N GLY A 27 2.37 -8.68 -7.32
CA GLY A 27 2.51 -8.17 -8.71
C GLY A 27 3.67 -7.20 -8.94
N MET A 28 4.43 -6.80 -7.91
CA MET A 28 5.66 -6.02 -7.98
C MET A 28 6.84 -6.78 -7.35
N PRO A 29 8.09 -6.63 -7.81
CA PRO A 29 9.27 -7.16 -7.11
C PRO A 29 9.39 -6.68 -5.66
N ILE A 30 9.89 -7.54 -4.78
CA ILE A 30 10.07 -7.22 -3.35
C ILE A 30 10.85 -5.91 -3.17
N ILE A 31 11.98 -5.77 -3.85
CA ILE A 31 12.84 -4.57 -3.75
C ILE A 31 12.13 -3.30 -4.22
N GLU A 32 11.23 -3.39 -5.18
CA GLU A 32 10.47 -2.24 -5.70
C GLU A 32 9.56 -1.65 -4.62
N HIS A 33 8.95 -2.48 -3.78
CA HIS A 33 8.14 -1.99 -2.64
C HIS A 33 8.96 -1.09 -1.71
N THR A 34 10.21 -1.44 -1.47
CA THR A 34 11.13 -0.67 -0.61
C THR A 34 11.60 0.61 -1.30
N ILE A 35 12.07 0.52 -2.55
CA ILE A 35 12.55 1.68 -3.32
C ILE A 35 11.47 2.75 -3.43
N ARG A 36 10.23 2.38 -3.74
CA ARG A 36 9.11 3.34 -3.89
C ARG A 36 8.76 4.06 -2.60
N LYS A 37 8.97 3.45 -1.44
CA LYS A 37 8.71 4.06 -0.11
C LYS A 37 9.80 5.05 0.31
N LEU A 38 10.99 4.96 -0.28
CA LEU A 38 12.13 5.86 -0.05
C LEU A 38 12.09 7.13 -0.91
N LYS A 39 10.90 7.59 -1.31
CA LYS A 39 10.74 8.77 -2.18
C LYS A 39 11.44 10.02 -1.59
N GLY A 40 12.25 10.68 -2.43
CA GLY A 40 12.99 11.88 -2.04
C GLY A 40 14.28 11.60 -1.26
N ILE A 41 14.74 10.36 -1.23
CA ILE A 41 16.01 9.93 -0.63
C ILE A 41 16.90 9.37 -1.73
N ASP A 42 18.18 9.72 -1.75
CA ASP A 42 19.17 9.13 -2.65
C ASP A 42 19.41 7.67 -2.28
N ILE A 43 19.15 6.76 -3.21
CA ILE A 43 19.20 5.33 -2.97
C ILE A 43 20.46 4.73 -3.58
N ILE A 44 21.11 3.87 -2.81
CA ILE A 44 22.23 3.04 -3.22
C ILE A 44 21.81 1.59 -3.05
N VAL A 45 21.92 0.76 -4.10
CA VAL A 45 21.66 -0.68 -4.02
C VAL A 45 22.98 -1.43 -4.22
N VAL A 46 23.34 -2.25 -3.25
CA VAL A 46 24.47 -3.16 -3.35
C VAL A 46 23.95 -4.50 -3.85
N TYR A 47 24.35 -4.89 -5.05
CA TYR A 47 23.84 -6.08 -5.75
C TYR A 47 24.96 -7.05 -6.12
N HIS A 48 24.61 -8.29 -6.47
CA HIS A 48 25.49 -9.30 -7.05
C HIS A 48 24.95 -9.84 -8.38
N ASP A 49 23.65 -10.11 -8.47
CA ASP A 49 23.02 -10.66 -9.66
C ASP A 49 22.72 -9.56 -10.70
N GLU A 50 23.23 -9.72 -11.93
CA GLU A 50 23.06 -8.76 -13.03
C GLU A 50 21.58 -8.51 -13.42
N ARG A 51 20.68 -9.44 -13.10
CA ARG A 51 19.23 -9.25 -13.34
C ARG A 51 18.66 -8.14 -12.45
N ILE A 52 19.15 -8.03 -11.20
CA ILE A 52 18.78 -6.95 -10.27
C ILE A 52 19.23 -5.60 -10.85
N LYS A 53 20.48 -5.52 -11.33
CA LYS A 53 21.02 -4.33 -11.99
C LYS A 53 20.13 -3.90 -13.16
N LYS A 54 19.93 -4.80 -14.14
CA LYS A 54 19.11 -4.52 -15.34
C LYS A 54 17.71 -4.02 -14.98
N TYR A 55 17.10 -4.63 -13.97
CA TYR A 55 15.77 -4.23 -13.51
C TYR A 55 15.78 -2.81 -12.94
N ILE A 56 16.74 -2.50 -12.06
CA ILE A 56 16.82 -1.20 -11.39
C ILE A 56 17.21 -0.10 -12.39
N GLU A 57 18.21 -0.29 -13.25
CA GLU A 57 18.61 0.69 -14.27
C GLU A 57 17.44 1.07 -15.19
N LYS A 58 16.63 0.07 -15.59
CA LYS A 58 15.47 0.30 -16.44
C LYS A 58 14.37 1.09 -15.72
N LYS A 59 14.12 0.82 -14.43
CA LYS A 59 12.92 1.29 -13.72
C LYS A 59 13.18 2.46 -12.78
N PHE A 60 14.39 2.58 -12.28
CA PHE A 60 14.84 3.57 -11.31
C PHE A 60 16.21 4.12 -11.68
N PRO A 61 16.33 4.88 -12.77
CA PRO A 61 17.62 5.32 -13.29
C PRO A 61 18.43 6.19 -12.33
N ASP A 62 17.77 6.83 -11.36
CA ASP A 62 18.42 7.67 -10.34
C ASP A 62 19.03 6.86 -9.19
N VAL A 63 18.78 5.55 -9.12
CA VAL A 63 19.33 4.67 -8.08
C VAL A 63 20.77 4.32 -8.40
N LYS A 64 21.68 4.58 -7.46
CA LYS A 64 23.09 4.21 -7.59
C LYS A 64 23.28 2.72 -7.33
N LEU A 65 24.06 2.05 -8.19
CA LEU A 65 24.31 0.62 -8.11
C LEU A 65 25.78 0.35 -7.75
N ILE A 66 26.01 -0.57 -6.81
CA ILE A 66 27.34 -1.02 -6.39
C ILE A 66 27.38 -2.54 -6.54
N TYR A 67 28.31 -3.04 -7.35
CA TYR A 67 28.50 -4.47 -7.54
C TYR A 67 29.26 -5.09 -6.36
N ASN A 68 28.76 -6.19 -5.81
CA ASN A 68 29.47 -7.02 -4.83
C ASN A 68 30.02 -8.27 -5.52
N PRO A 69 31.34 -8.37 -5.74
CA PRO A 69 31.95 -9.54 -6.37
C PRO A 69 32.02 -10.76 -5.44
N GLU A 70 31.92 -10.57 -4.12
CA GLU A 70 32.15 -11.59 -3.09
C GLU A 70 30.92 -11.75 -2.16
N PRO A 71 29.75 -12.20 -2.67
CA PRO A 71 28.52 -12.30 -1.87
C PRO A 71 28.62 -13.31 -0.71
N ASP A 72 29.50 -14.29 -0.82
CA ASP A 72 29.75 -15.28 0.24
C ASP A 72 30.43 -14.69 1.49
N ARG A 73 30.93 -13.44 1.42
CA ARG A 73 31.45 -12.68 2.58
C ARG A 73 30.34 -12.08 3.45
N GLU A 74 29.08 -12.40 3.19
CA GLU A 74 27.91 -12.02 3.95
C GLU A 74 27.50 -10.53 3.81
N ASN A 75 26.42 -10.14 4.49
CA ASN A 75 25.78 -8.84 4.31
C ASN A 75 26.57 -7.64 4.91
N GLY A 76 27.43 -7.88 5.88
CA GLY A 76 28.32 -6.84 6.40
C GLY A 76 29.35 -6.39 5.37
N TRP A 77 29.84 -7.33 4.53
CA TRP A 77 30.71 -6.99 3.40
C TRP A 77 29.98 -6.11 2.37
N SER A 78 28.73 -6.43 2.07
CA SER A 78 27.91 -5.58 1.19
C SER A 78 27.76 -4.16 1.74
N LEU A 79 27.59 -3.99 3.06
CA LEU A 79 27.59 -2.67 3.70
C LEU A 79 28.96 -1.98 3.52
N TYR A 80 30.06 -2.69 3.76
CA TYR A 80 31.42 -2.13 3.65
C TYR A 80 31.71 -1.56 2.26
N LEU A 81 31.26 -2.22 1.19
CA LEU A 81 31.43 -1.74 -0.18
C LEU A 81 30.76 -0.38 -0.45
N ALA A 82 29.77 0.00 0.35
CA ALA A 82 29.09 1.28 0.20
C ALA A 82 29.85 2.46 0.85
N LYS A 83 30.95 2.23 1.59
CA LYS A 83 31.65 3.23 2.41
C LYS A 83 32.05 4.49 1.65
N ASP A 84 32.56 4.36 0.43
CA ASP A 84 33.08 5.46 -0.38
C ASP A 84 31.96 6.30 -1.03
N PHE A 85 30.71 5.83 -0.97
CA PHE A 85 29.55 6.47 -1.56
C PHE A 85 28.64 7.12 -0.53
N VAL A 86 28.89 6.90 0.77
CA VAL A 86 28.09 7.40 1.88
C VAL A 86 28.95 8.24 2.81
N ASN A 87 28.76 9.55 2.75
CA ASN A 87 29.52 10.54 3.54
C ASN A 87 28.71 11.18 4.68
N GLU A 88 27.49 10.74 4.90
CA GLU A 88 26.52 11.24 5.89
C GLU A 88 25.80 10.10 6.61
N ASP A 89 24.90 10.43 7.53
CA ASP A 89 24.00 9.47 8.15
C ASP A 89 23.04 8.90 7.10
N PHE A 90 22.69 7.61 7.21
CA PHE A 90 21.91 6.92 6.20
C PHE A 90 20.98 5.85 6.78
N LEU A 91 20.02 5.45 5.98
CA LEU A 91 19.19 4.28 6.25
C LEU A 91 19.84 3.03 5.65
N LEU A 92 19.79 1.92 6.37
CA LEU A 92 20.25 0.64 5.88
C LEU A 92 19.09 -0.35 5.92
N LEU A 93 18.80 -0.99 4.79
CA LEU A 93 17.66 -1.89 4.60
C LEU A 93 18.07 -3.17 3.87
N MET A 94 17.26 -4.22 4.08
CA MET A 94 17.40 -5.49 3.37
C MET A 94 16.46 -5.52 2.16
N ALA A 95 16.95 -6.01 1.02
CA ALA A 95 16.17 -6.07 -0.23
C ALA A 95 15.15 -7.20 -0.27
N ASP A 96 15.23 -8.12 0.67
CA ASP A 96 14.40 -9.32 0.78
C ASP A 96 13.38 -9.24 1.91
N HIS A 97 13.13 -8.04 2.42
CA HIS A 97 12.15 -7.78 3.47
C HIS A 97 10.97 -6.97 2.95
N TYR A 98 9.79 -7.22 3.51
CA TYR A 98 8.65 -6.32 3.41
C TYR A 98 8.58 -5.45 4.66
N TYR A 99 8.44 -4.14 4.46
CA TYR A 99 8.29 -3.14 5.51
C TYR A 99 6.98 -2.37 5.33
N GLY A 100 6.19 -2.21 6.40
CA GLY A 100 5.01 -1.34 6.44
C GLY A 100 5.38 0.15 6.29
N GLU A 101 4.37 1.00 6.08
CA GLU A 101 4.57 2.45 5.86
C GLU A 101 5.21 3.14 7.08
N GLU A 102 4.95 2.63 8.29
CA GLU A 102 5.40 3.22 9.55
C GLU A 102 6.93 3.22 9.69
N PHE A 103 7.61 2.27 9.05
CA PHE A 103 9.08 2.25 9.00
C PHE A 103 9.69 3.47 8.33
N PHE A 104 8.94 4.11 7.42
CA PHE A 104 9.42 5.23 6.62
C PHE A 104 9.05 6.60 7.21
N GLN A 105 8.46 6.62 8.41
CA GLN A 105 8.19 7.84 9.19
C GLN A 105 9.33 8.12 10.18
N PHE A 106 10.55 8.21 9.68
CA PHE A 106 11.75 8.36 10.50
C PHE A 106 12.13 9.82 10.74
N LYS A 107 12.79 10.03 11.90
CA LYS A 107 13.43 11.29 12.28
C LYS A 107 14.94 11.06 12.40
N LYS A 108 15.75 12.13 12.34
CA LYS A 108 17.19 12.04 12.65
C LYS A 108 17.40 11.46 14.06
N ARG A 109 18.35 10.55 14.20
CA ARG A 109 18.74 9.92 15.47
C ARG A 109 20.12 10.41 15.88
N ARG A 110 20.37 10.41 17.20
CA ARG A 110 21.67 10.81 17.75
C ARG A 110 22.73 9.72 17.52
N ASN A 111 22.35 8.46 17.67
CA ASN A 111 23.21 7.29 17.52
C ASN A 111 22.69 6.37 16.41
N THR A 112 23.51 5.40 16.01
CA THR A 112 23.06 4.29 15.17
C THR A 112 21.93 3.55 15.90
N THR A 113 20.81 3.33 15.23
CA THR A 113 19.58 2.80 15.82
C THR A 113 19.09 1.61 15.01
N VAL A 114 18.87 0.48 15.65
CA VAL A 114 18.19 -0.67 15.07
C VAL A 114 16.69 -0.57 15.35
N PHE A 115 15.88 -0.75 14.30
CA PHE A 115 14.43 -0.83 14.45
C PHE A 115 14.06 -2.27 14.78
N VAL A 116 13.33 -2.43 15.88
CA VAL A 116 13.05 -3.76 16.45
C VAL A 116 11.55 -4.01 16.58
N SER A 117 11.16 -5.28 16.56
CA SER A 117 9.78 -5.72 16.78
C SER A 117 9.71 -6.75 17.91
N LYS A 118 8.58 -6.77 18.63
CA LYS A 118 8.26 -7.84 19.60
C LYS A 118 7.83 -9.13 18.91
N HIS A 119 7.37 -9.02 17.65
CA HIS A 119 6.81 -10.13 16.89
C HIS A 119 7.68 -10.43 15.67
N CYS A 120 8.04 -11.70 15.53
CA CYS A 120 8.68 -12.25 14.35
C CYS A 120 8.03 -13.59 14.03
N ARG A 121 7.84 -13.90 12.75
CA ARG A 121 7.22 -15.14 12.34
C ARG A 121 8.15 -16.35 12.49
N ASP A 122 9.41 -16.18 12.12
CA ASP A 122 10.45 -17.18 12.29
C ASP A 122 11.43 -16.77 13.39
N ALA A 123 11.01 -16.98 14.64
CA ALA A 123 11.79 -16.59 15.82
C ALA A 123 13.11 -17.38 15.96
N GLU A 124 13.23 -18.56 15.36
CA GLU A 124 14.43 -19.39 15.43
C GLU A 124 15.56 -18.81 14.58
N GLU A 125 15.26 -18.45 13.35
CA GLU A 125 16.22 -17.89 12.38
C GLU A 125 16.46 -16.40 12.52
N ALA A 126 15.54 -15.68 13.18
CA ALA A 126 15.63 -14.22 13.32
C ALA A 126 16.83 -13.78 14.17
N THR A 127 17.40 -12.64 13.81
CA THR A 127 18.39 -11.95 14.63
C THR A 127 17.70 -11.34 15.85
N LYS A 128 18.20 -11.68 17.04
CA LYS A 128 17.64 -11.30 18.34
C LYS A 128 18.41 -10.14 18.93
N VAL A 129 17.72 -9.27 19.68
CA VAL A 129 18.28 -8.06 20.28
C VAL A 129 18.02 -8.07 21.79
N LYS A 130 19.10 -7.91 22.58
CA LYS A 130 19.04 -7.72 24.01
C LYS A 130 19.29 -6.25 24.33
N VAL A 131 18.45 -5.66 25.17
CA VAL A 131 18.54 -4.23 25.50
C VAL A 131 18.71 -4.01 27.00
N ASP A 132 19.26 -2.85 27.33
CA ASP A 132 19.29 -2.29 28.71
C ASP A 132 19.05 -0.78 28.61
N GLY A 133 18.02 -0.29 29.29
CA GLY A 133 17.56 1.09 29.14
C GLY A 133 17.26 1.43 27.67
N LYS A 134 17.96 2.43 27.12
CA LYS A 134 17.82 2.86 25.72
C LYS A 134 18.84 2.21 24.77
N LYS A 135 19.72 1.38 25.29
CA LYS A 135 20.86 0.84 24.52
C LYS A 135 20.68 -0.64 24.20
N VAL A 136 21.19 -1.03 23.07
CA VAL A 136 21.38 -2.44 22.72
C VAL A 136 22.67 -2.91 23.39
N VAL A 137 22.59 -3.98 24.20
CA VAL A 137 23.76 -4.60 24.85
C VAL A 137 24.27 -5.81 24.09
N ASN A 138 23.42 -6.49 23.33
CA ASN A 138 23.83 -7.59 22.46
C ASN A 138 22.86 -7.80 21.31
N ILE A 139 23.39 -8.26 20.15
CA ILE A 139 22.60 -8.57 18.95
C ILE A 139 23.18 -9.80 18.26
N GLY A 140 22.33 -10.74 17.84
CA GLY A 140 22.74 -11.92 17.12
C GLY A 140 21.71 -13.05 17.13
N LYS A 141 21.83 -14.00 16.19
CA LYS A 141 20.89 -15.12 16.01
C LYS A 141 20.86 -16.09 17.21
N LYS A 142 22.01 -16.35 17.83
CA LYS A 142 22.18 -17.38 18.88
C LYS A 142 21.88 -16.90 20.31
N LEU A 143 21.27 -15.72 20.49
CA LEU A 143 20.94 -15.22 21.83
C LEU A 143 19.82 -16.05 22.46
N ARG A 144 20.07 -16.59 23.66
CA ARG A 144 19.05 -17.32 24.45
C ARG A 144 18.13 -16.38 25.23
N LYS A 145 18.66 -15.23 25.70
CA LYS A 145 17.90 -14.18 26.39
C LYS A 145 17.90 -12.94 25.51
N TYR A 146 16.74 -12.47 25.12
CA TYR A 146 16.53 -11.32 24.25
C TYR A 146 15.19 -10.65 24.57
N ASP A 147 15.00 -9.42 24.10
CA ASP A 147 13.80 -8.64 24.34
C ASP A 147 13.02 -8.38 23.05
N TYR A 148 13.74 -8.34 21.90
CA TYR A 148 13.17 -7.99 20.60
C TYR A 148 13.85 -8.77 19.47
N PHE A 149 13.24 -8.65 18.27
CA PHE A 149 13.80 -9.13 17.00
C PHE A 149 14.26 -7.94 16.16
N ASP A 150 15.42 -8.07 15.52
CA ASP A 150 15.91 -7.14 14.51
C ASP A 150 15.05 -7.25 13.24
N THR A 151 14.58 -6.12 12.73
CA THR A 151 13.76 -6.06 11.52
C THR A 151 14.56 -5.91 10.24
N GLY A 152 15.89 -5.80 10.31
CA GLY A 152 16.74 -5.51 9.17
C GLY A 152 16.66 -4.05 8.69
N PHE A 153 16.02 -3.17 9.46
CA PHE A 153 15.93 -1.74 9.18
C PHE A 153 16.75 -0.96 10.20
N PHE A 154 17.68 -0.11 9.74
CA PHE A 154 18.58 0.63 10.60
C PHE A 154 18.66 2.11 10.18
N TYR A 155 18.80 2.99 11.15
CA TYR A 155 19.37 4.32 10.96
C TYR A 155 20.84 4.25 11.36
N CYS A 156 21.75 4.46 10.42
CA CYS A 156 23.18 4.33 10.63
C CYS A 156 23.86 5.70 10.67
N LYS A 157 24.72 5.90 11.66
CA LYS A 157 25.71 6.99 11.63
C LYS A 157 26.85 6.59 10.70
N LYS A 158 27.47 7.57 10.05
CA LYS A 158 28.61 7.33 9.16
C LYS A 158 29.73 6.51 9.79
N ASP A 159 29.92 6.63 11.10
CA ASP A 159 30.98 5.93 11.83
C ASP A 159 30.83 4.39 11.87
N VAL A 160 29.65 3.86 11.47
CA VAL A 160 29.47 2.40 11.30
C VAL A 160 30.52 1.78 10.38
N PHE A 161 30.99 2.52 9.38
CA PHE A 161 31.99 2.04 8.45
C PHE A 161 33.36 1.78 9.11
N LYS A 162 33.71 2.49 10.19
CA LYS A 162 34.92 2.23 10.99
C LYS A 162 34.92 0.83 11.62
N TYR A 163 33.74 0.36 12.03
CA TYR A 163 33.54 -0.97 12.59
C TYR A 163 33.53 -2.04 11.50
N ALA A 164 32.91 -1.73 10.34
CA ALA A 164 32.95 -2.59 9.18
C ALA A 164 34.40 -2.80 8.70
N GLU A 165 35.22 -1.75 8.64
CA GLU A 165 36.61 -1.77 8.23
C GLU A 165 37.48 -2.65 9.15
N LYS A 166 37.35 -2.54 10.47
CA LYS A 166 38.01 -3.39 11.46
C LYS A 166 37.71 -4.88 11.28
N LEU A 167 36.55 -5.23 10.74
CA LEU A 167 36.15 -6.62 10.53
C LEU A 167 36.41 -7.11 9.12
N ALA A 168 36.64 -6.22 8.15
CA ALA A 168 36.83 -6.57 6.74
C ALA A 168 38.00 -7.55 6.47
N GLU A 169 39.05 -7.48 7.29
CA GLU A 169 40.23 -8.37 7.19
C GLU A 169 39.95 -9.80 7.69
N LYS A 170 38.87 -10.02 8.44
CA LYS A 170 38.55 -11.32 9.07
C LYS A 170 37.83 -12.33 8.15
N GLY A 171 37.67 -12.02 6.86
CA GLY A 171 36.97 -12.87 5.89
C GLY A 171 35.47 -12.67 5.88
N LYS A 172 34.68 -13.60 6.44
CA LYS A 172 33.22 -13.47 6.50
C LYS A 172 32.80 -12.41 7.53
N MET A 173 31.91 -11.51 7.13
CA MET A 173 31.47 -10.40 7.97
C MET A 173 29.95 -10.26 7.92
N LYS A 174 29.28 -10.59 9.02
CA LYS A 174 27.83 -10.37 9.18
C LYS A 174 27.53 -8.98 9.68
N LEU A 175 26.46 -8.39 9.21
CA LEU A 175 25.98 -7.09 9.71
C LEU A 175 25.78 -7.10 11.24
N ALA A 176 25.23 -8.19 11.77
CA ALA A 176 25.05 -8.35 13.22
C ALA A 176 26.36 -8.27 14.01
N GLU A 177 27.51 -8.62 13.43
CA GLU A 177 28.83 -8.51 14.08
C GLU A 177 29.28 -7.05 14.14
N ILE A 178 29.05 -6.27 13.08
CA ILE A 178 29.30 -4.83 13.06
C ILE A 178 28.43 -4.14 14.13
N MET A 179 27.15 -4.45 14.17
CA MET A 179 26.21 -3.88 15.16
C MET A 179 26.58 -4.31 16.60
N LYS A 180 27.11 -5.50 16.78
CA LYS A 180 27.58 -5.97 18.08
C LYS A 180 28.80 -5.18 18.58
N GLU A 181 29.74 -4.81 17.71
CA GLU A 181 30.86 -3.93 18.10
C GLU A 181 30.36 -2.53 18.51
N LEU A 182 29.40 -1.94 17.77
CA LEU A 182 28.74 -0.70 18.16
C LEU A 182 28.04 -0.81 19.54
N ALA A 183 27.38 -1.93 19.78
CA ALA A 183 26.70 -2.19 21.06
C ALA A 183 27.68 -2.24 22.24
N LYS A 184 28.83 -2.88 22.08
CA LYS A 184 29.88 -2.93 23.11
C LYS A 184 30.38 -1.53 23.51
N GLU A 185 30.44 -0.58 22.57
CA GLU A 185 30.83 0.80 22.84
C GLU A 185 29.65 1.69 23.29
N GLY A 186 28.46 1.12 23.46
CA GLY A 186 27.25 1.85 23.87
C GLY A 186 26.74 2.83 22.81
N LYS A 187 27.08 2.64 21.52
CA LYS A 187 26.72 3.50 20.39
C LYS A 187 25.55 2.96 19.56
N LEU A 188 24.98 1.80 19.95
CA LEU A 188 23.82 1.21 19.31
C LEU A 188 22.58 1.41 20.19
N GLU A 189 21.61 2.14 19.70
CA GLU A 189 20.28 2.31 20.30
C GLU A 189 19.25 1.45 19.56
N TYR A 190 18.05 1.34 20.11
CA TYR A 190 16.95 0.67 19.46
C TYR A 190 15.69 1.52 19.46
N GLU A 191 14.80 1.25 18.52
CA GLU A 191 13.46 1.80 18.46
C GLU A 191 12.46 0.69 18.16
N VAL A 192 11.43 0.60 19.00
CA VAL A 192 10.36 -0.41 18.81
C VAL A 192 9.39 0.11 17.76
N VAL A 193 9.21 -0.65 16.67
CA VAL A 193 8.25 -0.35 15.61
C VAL A 193 7.05 -1.27 15.73
N ASN A 194 5.88 -0.65 15.88
CA ASN A 194 4.61 -1.38 15.83
C ASN A 194 4.04 -1.34 14.41
N ALA A 195 4.73 -1.99 13.49
CA ALA A 195 4.42 -2.01 12.06
C ALA A 195 4.48 -3.41 11.49
N SER A 196 3.79 -3.62 10.39
CA SER A 196 3.87 -4.88 9.63
C SER A 196 5.23 -5.02 8.97
N TRP A 197 5.90 -6.14 9.20
CA TRP A 197 7.16 -6.48 8.54
C TRP A 197 7.33 -8.01 8.48
N THR A 198 8.14 -8.47 7.55
CA THR A 198 8.63 -9.85 7.51
C THR A 198 9.84 -9.94 6.59
N ASP A 199 10.81 -10.79 6.92
CA ASP A 199 11.76 -11.33 5.97
C ASP A 199 11.06 -12.34 5.05
N ILE A 200 11.59 -12.53 3.86
CA ILE A 200 10.97 -13.40 2.84
C ILE A 200 12.01 -14.43 2.40
N ASP A 201 12.24 -15.45 3.22
CA ASP A 201 13.23 -16.50 2.96
C ASP A 201 12.62 -17.73 2.27
N THR A 202 11.30 -17.93 2.42
CA THR A 202 10.58 -19.10 1.92
C THR A 202 9.29 -18.70 1.19
N LYS A 203 8.72 -19.64 0.42
CA LYS A 203 7.40 -19.46 -0.23
C LYS A 203 6.27 -19.20 0.78
N LYS A 204 6.40 -19.70 2.03
CA LYS A 204 5.41 -19.45 3.10
C LYS A 204 5.46 -17.99 3.57
N GLU A 205 6.64 -17.43 3.71
CA GLU A 205 6.85 -16.02 4.09
C GLU A 205 6.44 -15.08 2.97
N LEU A 206 6.69 -15.44 1.70
CA LEU A 206 6.21 -14.68 0.55
C LEU A 206 4.67 -14.59 0.54
N LYS A 207 3.96 -15.69 0.81
CA LYS A 207 2.49 -15.67 0.94
C LYS A 207 2.04 -14.79 2.11
N TYR A 208 2.73 -14.86 3.23
CA TYR A 208 2.43 -14.02 4.39
C TYR A 208 2.67 -12.53 4.08
N ALA A 209 3.79 -12.19 3.46
CA ALA A 209 4.05 -10.83 3.00
C ALA A 209 2.95 -10.33 2.05
N GLU A 210 2.46 -11.18 1.13
CA GLU A 210 1.33 -10.84 0.26
C GLU A 210 0.06 -10.52 1.06
N GLU A 211 -0.19 -11.22 2.16
CA GLU A 211 -1.31 -10.92 3.06
C GLU A 211 -1.14 -9.60 3.82
N LEU A 212 0.09 -9.29 4.24
CA LEU A 212 0.39 -7.99 4.83
C LEU A 212 0.14 -6.86 3.83
N VAL A 213 0.57 -7.02 2.57
CA VAL A 213 0.26 -6.07 1.50
C VAL A 213 -1.25 -5.90 1.34
N LYS A 214 -2.02 -6.98 1.23
CA LYS A 214 -3.49 -6.91 1.11
C LYS A 214 -4.13 -6.16 2.28
N LYS A 215 -3.69 -6.44 3.51
CA LYS A 215 -4.20 -5.75 4.71
C LYS A 215 -3.90 -4.24 4.66
N SER A 216 -2.72 -3.83 4.20
CA SER A 216 -2.36 -2.41 4.07
C SER A 216 -3.17 -1.66 3.01
N LEU A 217 -3.81 -2.39 2.07
CA LEU A 217 -4.66 -1.81 1.03
C LEU A 217 -6.10 -1.55 1.49
N ILE A 218 -6.56 -2.17 2.56
CA ILE A 218 -7.89 -1.93 3.15
C ILE A 218 -7.80 -0.69 4.01
N LYS A 219 -8.68 0.30 3.74
CA LYS A 219 -8.79 1.51 4.56
C LYS A 219 -9.82 1.29 5.67
N GLU A 220 -9.60 1.89 6.84
CA GLU A 220 -10.60 1.92 7.91
C GLU A 220 -11.94 2.49 7.46
N GLY A 221 -11.93 3.44 6.54
CA GLY A 221 -13.11 4.07 5.98
C GLY A 221 -13.69 3.41 4.72
N ASP A 222 -13.27 2.22 4.33
CA ASP A 222 -13.91 1.50 3.22
C ASP A 222 -15.33 1.09 3.64
N GLY A 223 -16.32 1.25 2.73
CA GLY A 223 -17.71 0.86 2.97
C GLY A 223 -17.88 -0.67 3.04
N ILE A 224 -19.07 -1.10 3.49
CA ILE A 224 -19.35 -2.53 3.72
C ILE A 224 -19.27 -3.36 2.43
N ILE A 225 -19.75 -2.84 1.30
CA ILE A 225 -19.68 -3.52 -0.01
C ILE A 225 -18.24 -3.51 -0.49
N SER A 226 -17.53 -2.40 -0.29
CA SER A 226 -16.10 -2.30 -0.63
C SER A 226 -15.29 -3.36 0.10
N LYS A 227 -15.38 -3.46 1.43
CA LYS A 227 -14.63 -4.43 2.24
C LYS A 227 -14.92 -5.88 1.86
N ASN A 228 -16.19 -6.23 1.65
CA ASN A 228 -16.62 -7.63 1.52
C ASN A 228 -16.64 -8.15 0.08
N VAL A 229 -16.86 -7.26 -0.91
CA VAL A 229 -17.03 -7.62 -2.33
C VAL A 229 -15.96 -6.95 -3.19
N ASN A 230 -15.96 -5.62 -3.26
CA ASN A 230 -15.14 -4.90 -4.24
C ASN A 230 -13.65 -5.14 -4.04
N ARG A 231 -13.13 -5.10 -2.79
CA ARG A 231 -11.71 -5.30 -2.49
C ARG A 231 -11.20 -6.68 -2.91
N LYS A 232 -12.04 -7.73 -2.82
CA LYS A 232 -11.64 -9.06 -3.28
C LYS A 232 -11.40 -9.13 -4.79
N ILE A 233 -12.13 -8.33 -5.55
CA ILE A 233 -12.04 -8.27 -7.01
C ILE A 233 -10.98 -7.24 -7.41
N SER A 234 -11.05 -6.02 -6.87
CA SER A 234 -10.11 -4.93 -7.21
C SER A 234 -8.65 -5.32 -6.94
N MET A 235 -8.35 -5.97 -5.81
CA MET A 235 -7.00 -6.43 -5.50
C MET A 235 -6.45 -7.47 -6.51
N ARG A 236 -7.32 -8.32 -7.08
CA ARG A 236 -6.90 -9.24 -8.15
C ARG A 236 -6.59 -8.50 -9.44
N ILE A 237 -7.44 -7.54 -9.78
CA ILE A 237 -7.25 -6.66 -10.95
C ILE A 237 -5.98 -5.83 -10.75
N THR A 238 -5.82 -5.18 -9.62
CA THR A 238 -4.66 -4.36 -9.27
C THR A 238 -3.36 -5.15 -9.37
N LYS A 239 -3.32 -6.37 -8.82
CA LYS A 239 -2.15 -7.27 -8.92
C LYS A 239 -1.72 -7.49 -10.38
N TYR A 240 -2.66 -7.58 -11.30
CA TYR A 240 -2.38 -7.72 -12.73
C TYR A 240 -1.97 -6.38 -13.35
N LEU A 241 -2.66 -5.29 -13.03
CA LEU A 241 -2.42 -3.95 -13.58
C LEU A 241 -1.06 -3.36 -13.17
N LEU A 242 -0.50 -3.78 -12.03
CA LEU A 242 0.82 -3.33 -11.56
C LEU A 242 1.97 -3.68 -12.52
N LYS A 243 1.78 -4.66 -13.41
CA LYS A 243 2.75 -5.01 -14.45
C LYS A 243 2.91 -3.93 -15.53
N PHE A 244 1.95 -3.03 -15.65
CA PHE A 244 1.92 -2.00 -16.68
C PHE A 244 2.30 -0.64 -16.07
N ASP A 245 3.46 -0.10 -16.48
CA ASP A 245 3.97 1.15 -15.91
C ASP A 245 3.17 2.38 -16.34
N PHE A 246 2.57 2.37 -17.52
CA PHE A 246 1.74 3.46 -18.04
C PHE A 246 0.41 3.62 -17.29
N LEU A 247 -0.05 2.58 -16.57
CA LEU A 247 -1.27 2.66 -15.77
C LEU A 247 -0.99 3.41 -14.46
N THR A 248 -1.24 4.72 -14.50
CA THR A 248 -1.21 5.60 -13.33
C THR A 248 -2.55 5.60 -12.61
N PRO A 249 -2.61 6.00 -11.32
CA PRO A 249 -3.89 6.18 -10.62
C PRO A 249 -4.88 7.04 -11.39
N ASN A 250 -4.45 8.20 -11.89
CA ASN A 250 -5.33 9.13 -12.62
C ASN A 250 -5.91 8.52 -13.92
N VAL A 251 -5.15 7.68 -14.61
CA VAL A 251 -5.65 6.95 -15.79
C VAL A 251 -6.78 6.01 -15.39
N LEU A 252 -6.65 5.30 -14.27
CA LEU A 252 -7.70 4.40 -13.78
C LEU A 252 -8.94 5.16 -13.31
N THR A 253 -8.77 6.31 -12.64
CA THR A 253 -9.88 7.20 -12.28
C THR A 253 -10.66 7.64 -13.53
N ILE A 254 -9.97 8.01 -14.61
CA ILE A 254 -10.63 8.37 -15.89
C ILE A 254 -11.34 7.15 -16.50
N VAL A 255 -10.72 5.97 -16.50
CA VAL A 255 -11.34 4.75 -17.03
C VAL A 255 -12.57 4.36 -16.23
N SER A 256 -12.54 4.43 -14.89
CA SER A 256 -13.72 4.16 -14.05
C SER A 256 -14.84 5.15 -14.33
N PHE A 257 -14.52 6.43 -14.52
CA PHE A 257 -15.46 7.46 -14.92
C PHE A 257 -16.13 7.16 -16.28
N LEU A 258 -15.35 6.79 -17.29
CA LEU A 258 -15.89 6.42 -18.62
C LEU A 258 -16.83 5.21 -18.55
N ILE A 259 -16.55 4.26 -17.67
CA ILE A 259 -17.44 3.12 -17.40
C ILE A 259 -18.73 3.59 -16.73
N GLY A 260 -18.69 4.58 -15.84
CA GLY A 260 -19.86 5.21 -15.27
C GLY A 260 -20.76 5.87 -16.34
N ILE A 261 -20.17 6.61 -17.28
CA ILE A 261 -20.87 7.17 -18.45
C ILE A 261 -21.51 6.05 -19.28
N PHE A 262 -20.75 5.00 -19.56
CA PHE A 262 -21.26 3.86 -20.33
C PHE A 262 -22.41 3.15 -19.63
N SER A 263 -22.37 3.01 -18.29
CA SER A 263 -23.49 2.51 -17.50
C SER A 263 -24.75 3.36 -17.70
N SER A 264 -24.60 4.69 -17.64
CA SER A 264 -25.73 5.63 -17.88
C SER A 264 -26.34 5.43 -19.26
N ALA A 265 -25.51 5.36 -20.30
CA ALA A 265 -25.98 5.12 -21.68
C ALA A 265 -26.72 3.78 -21.81
N LEU A 266 -26.24 2.73 -21.17
CA LEU A 266 -26.91 1.43 -21.16
C LEU A 266 -28.28 1.47 -20.46
N PHE A 267 -28.47 2.26 -19.39
CA PHE A 267 -29.79 2.50 -18.81
C PHE A 267 -30.71 3.16 -19.83
N MET A 268 -30.26 4.21 -20.50
CA MET A 268 -31.04 4.91 -21.53
C MET A 268 -31.43 3.99 -22.69
N LEU A 269 -30.54 3.06 -23.05
CA LEU A 269 -30.79 2.02 -24.07
C LEU A 269 -31.64 0.85 -23.53
N LYS A 270 -32.14 0.93 -22.29
CA LYS A 270 -32.96 -0.09 -21.60
C LYS A 270 -32.25 -1.45 -21.42
N SER A 271 -30.93 -1.46 -21.47
CA SER A 271 -30.11 -2.65 -21.22
C SER A 271 -29.75 -2.80 -19.73
N PHE A 272 -30.76 -2.99 -18.90
CA PHE A 272 -30.71 -2.76 -17.45
C PHE A 272 -29.71 -3.64 -16.70
N ILE A 273 -29.60 -4.93 -17.05
CA ILE A 273 -28.62 -5.84 -16.41
C ILE A 273 -27.18 -5.33 -16.67
N PHE A 274 -26.85 -5.06 -17.93
CA PHE A 274 -25.51 -4.59 -18.29
C PHE A 274 -25.22 -3.21 -17.72
N ALA A 275 -26.23 -2.33 -17.66
CA ALA A 275 -26.12 -1.02 -17.02
C ALA A 275 -25.74 -1.15 -15.53
N GLY A 276 -26.46 -1.97 -14.78
CA GLY A 276 -26.19 -2.24 -13.37
C GLY A 276 -24.83 -2.90 -13.15
N LEU A 277 -24.45 -3.88 -14.00
CA LEU A 277 -23.12 -4.51 -13.96
C LEU A 277 -22.02 -3.48 -14.19
N MET A 278 -22.16 -2.56 -15.14
CA MET A 278 -21.17 -1.50 -15.40
C MET A 278 -21.08 -0.52 -14.24
N ALA A 279 -22.20 -0.17 -13.59
CA ALA A 279 -22.18 0.66 -12.39
C ALA A 279 -21.37 -0.02 -11.26
N GLN A 280 -21.59 -1.31 -11.02
CA GLN A 280 -20.84 -2.06 -10.02
C GLN A 280 -19.35 -2.20 -10.40
N PHE A 281 -19.05 -2.41 -11.67
CA PHE A 281 -17.68 -2.50 -12.16
C PHE A 281 -16.94 -1.16 -12.06
N CYS A 282 -17.63 -0.02 -12.30
CA CYS A 282 -17.13 1.31 -12.02
C CYS A 282 -16.65 1.42 -10.56
N SER A 283 -17.49 0.98 -9.58
CA SER A 283 -17.14 0.98 -8.15
C SER A 283 -15.93 0.09 -7.81
N ILE A 284 -15.75 -1.02 -8.53
CA ILE A 284 -14.61 -1.93 -8.33
C ILE A 284 -13.31 -1.29 -8.85
N LEU A 285 -13.34 -0.71 -10.06
CA LEU A 285 -12.17 -0.08 -10.67
C LEU A 285 -11.73 1.17 -9.95
N ASP A 286 -12.66 1.94 -9.40
CA ASP A 286 -12.39 3.04 -8.49
C ASP A 286 -11.51 2.60 -7.30
N GLY A 287 -11.74 1.41 -6.78
CA GLY A 287 -10.86 0.82 -5.76
C GLY A 287 -9.42 0.58 -6.23
N CYS A 288 -9.22 0.24 -7.52
CA CYS A 288 -7.90 -0.07 -8.08
C CYS A 288 -6.98 1.14 -8.18
N ASP A 289 -7.49 2.34 -8.48
CA ASP A 289 -6.67 3.55 -8.58
C ASP A 289 -6.03 3.90 -7.24
N GLY A 290 -6.79 3.86 -6.15
CA GLY A 290 -6.27 4.07 -4.81
C GLY A 290 -5.32 2.97 -4.34
N GLU A 291 -5.51 1.72 -4.77
CA GLU A 291 -4.59 0.62 -4.49
C GLU A 291 -3.25 0.83 -5.20
N ILE A 292 -3.27 1.18 -6.50
CA ILE A 292 -2.07 1.50 -7.28
C ILE A 292 -1.38 2.75 -6.75
N ALA A 293 -2.14 3.79 -6.37
CA ALA A 293 -1.59 4.99 -5.76
C ALA A 293 -0.80 4.70 -4.48
N ARG A 294 -1.27 3.75 -3.66
CA ARG A 294 -0.58 3.30 -2.44
C ARG A 294 0.65 2.47 -2.78
N LEU A 295 0.51 1.45 -3.61
CA LEU A 295 1.60 0.52 -3.93
C LEU A 295 2.74 1.16 -4.69
N LYS A 296 2.43 2.02 -5.68
CA LYS A 296 3.44 2.75 -6.46
C LYS A 296 3.94 4.03 -5.76
N ASN A 297 3.43 4.36 -4.55
CA ASN A 297 3.70 5.61 -3.83
C ASN A 297 3.45 6.87 -4.69
N LEU A 298 2.32 6.87 -5.43
CA LEU A 298 1.89 7.94 -6.34
C LEU A 298 0.72 8.76 -5.80
N LYS A 299 0.45 8.70 -4.49
CA LYS A 299 -0.59 9.52 -3.87
C LYS A 299 -0.30 11.00 -4.12
N SER A 300 -1.31 11.75 -4.58
CA SER A 300 -1.22 13.19 -4.77
C SER A 300 -2.51 13.88 -4.34
N LYS A 301 -2.39 15.13 -3.89
CA LYS A 301 -3.56 15.95 -3.54
C LYS A 301 -4.47 16.16 -4.76
N PHE A 302 -3.87 16.42 -5.93
CA PHE A 302 -4.61 16.59 -7.18
C PHE A 302 -5.37 15.30 -7.57
N GLY A 303 -4.72 14.12 -7.47
CA GLY A 303 -5.37 12.84 -7.77
C GLY A 303 -6.62 12.61 -6.90
N GLY A 304 -6.54 12.92 -5.60
CA GLY A 304 -7.69 12.80 -4.72
C GLY A 304 -8.84 13.79 -5.02
N ILE A 305 -8.52 15.00 -5.51
CA ILE A 305 -9.53 15.97 -5.95
C ILE A 305 -10.19 15.52 -7.26
N LEU A 306 -9.36 15.05 -8.22
CA LEU A 306 -9.85 14.54 -9.51
C LEU A 306 -10.79 13.37 -9.33
N ASP A 307 -10.41 12.41 -8.49
CA ASP A 307 -11.20 11.25 -8.12
C ASP A 307 -12.56 11.66 -7.54
N ALA A 308 -12.55 12.48 -6.49
CA ALA A 308 -13.76 12.98 -5.86
C ALA A 308 -14.67 13.74 -6.84
N TYR A 309 -14.12 14.50 -7.77
CA TYR A 309 -14.88 15.27 -8.76
C TYR A 309 -15.54 14.37 -9.81
N LEU A 310 -14.76 13.49 -10.43
CA LEU A 310 -15.24 12.58 -11.48
C LEU A 310 -16.27 11.59 -10.92
N ASP A 311 -16.11 11.15 -9.69
CA ASP A 311 -17.07 10.33 -8.97
C ASP A 311 -18.46 10.99 -8.88
N ARG A 312 -18.50 12.28 -8.55
CA ARG A 312 -19.79 12.99 -8.44
C ARG A 312 -20.49 13.10 -9.80
N ILE A 313 -19.71 13.36 -10.85
CA ILE A 313 -20.26 13.42 -12.21
C ILE A 313 -20.76 12.04 -12.66
N ALA A 314 -19.98 10.96 -12.39
CA ALA A 314 -20.39 9.60 -12.72
C ALA A 314 -21.70 9.22 -11.99
N ASP A 315 -21.79 9.49 -10.68
CA ASP A 315 -22.98 9.23 -9.88
C ASP A 315 -24.20 9.98 -10.44
N PHE A 316 -24.04 11.28 -10.78
CA PHE A 316 -25.09 12.08 -11.41
C PHE A 316 -25.56 11.44 -12.72
N LEU A 317 -24.63 11.10 -13.62
CA LEU A 317 -24.96 10.56 -14.94
C LEU A 317 -25.66 9.20 -14.83
N ILE A 318 -25.23 8.33 -13.95
CA ILE A 318 -25.87 7.02 -13.74
C ILE A 318 -27.31 7.20 -13.26
N ILE A 319 -27.54 8.05 -12.24
CA ILE A 319 -28.89 8.35 -11.72
C ILE A 319 -29.75 9.03 -12.77
N PHE A 320 -29.18 9.93 -13.57
CA PHE A 320 -29.87 10.58 -14.69
C PHE A 320 -30.25 9.55 -15.78
N GLY A 321 -29.37 8.60 -16.11
CA GLY A 321 -29.67 7.52 -17.03
C GLY A 321 -30.84 6.64 -16.56
N ILE A 322 -30.90 6.32 -15.26
CA ILE A 322 -32.01 5.59 -14.64
C ILE A 322 -33.31 6.39 -14.76
N PHE A 323 -33.28 7.69 -14.42
CA PHE A 323 -34.43 8.59 -14.52
C PHE A 323 -34.99 8.65 -15.95
N LEU A 324 -34.13 8.87 -16.96
CA LEU A 324 -34.56 8.89 -18.36
C LEU A 324 -35.10 7.54 -18.84
N ALA A 325 -34.51 6.46 -18.39
CA ALA A 325 -34.91 5.09 -18.74
C ALA A 325 -36.33 4.75 -18.19
N TYR A 326 -36.64 5.22 -17.01
CA TYR A 326 -37.97 5.07 -16.43
C TYR A 326 -39.04 5.93 -17.17
N GLY A 327 -38.72 7.17 -17.42
CA GLY A 327 -39.62 8.18 -18.06
C GLY A 327 -39.83 9.39 -17.16
N ILE A 328 -40.17 10.50 -17.81
CA ILE A 328 -40.30 11.80 -17.15
C ILE A 328 -41.75 12.02 -16.71
N ASP A 329 -42.00 12.01 -15.41
CA ASP A 329 -43.22 12.40 -14.76
C ASP A 329 -42.92 13.12 -13.44
N THR A 330 -43.94 13.60 -12.73
CA THR A 330 -43.76 14.35 -11.48
C THR A 330 -43.12 13.50 -10.40
N ILE A 331 -43.50 12.21 -10.26
CA ILE A 331 -43.01 11.33 -9.20
C ILE A 331 -41.55 10.96 -9.47
N SER A 332 -41.22 10.59 -10.71
CA SER A 332 -39.85 10.25 -11.11
C SER A 332 -38.92 11.45 -11.02
N SER A 333 -39.40 12.67 -11.32
CA SER A 333 -38.59 13.90 -11.16
C SER A 333 -38.29 14.19 -9.69
N ILE A 334 -39.27 14.03 -8.79
CA ILE A 334 -39.02 14.15 -7.33
C ILE A 334 -38.03 13.06 -6.86
N ALA A 335 -38.21 11.80 -7.28
CA ALA A 335 -37.33 10.71 -6.92
C ALA A 335 -35.89 10.96 -7.38
N PHE A 336 -35.73 11.48 -8.61
CA PHE A 336 -34.40 11.86 -9.15
C PHE A 336 -33.75 12.96 -8.30
N LEU A 337 -34.47 14.03 -7.97
CA LEU A 337 -33.92 15.13 -7.16
C LEU A 337 -33.51 14.66 -5.75
N ILE A 338 -34.31 13.82 -5.11
CA ILE A 338 -33.98 13.26 -3.78
C ILE A 338 -32.79 12.32 -3.87
N ALA A 339 -32.69 11.48 -4.93
CA ALA A 339 -31.57 10.62 -5.16
C ALA A 339 -30.26 11.41 -5.41
N LEU A 340 -30.37 12.51 -6.16
CA LEU A 340 -29.22 13.39 -6.41
C LEU A 340 -28.70 14.04 -5.12
N LEU A 341 -29.57 14.54 -4.27
CA LEU A 341 -29.20 15.02 -2.94
C LEU A 341 -28.54 13.93 -2.12
N GLY A 342 -29.09 12.71 -2.13
CA GLY A 342 -28.49 11.55 -1.45
C GLY A 342 -27.10 11.15 -1.98
N CYS A 343 -26.78 11.45 -3.24
CA CYS A 343 -25.43 11.24 -3.78
C CYS A 343 -24.42 12.27 -3.25
N ILE A 344 -24.84 13.49 -2.99
CA ILE A 344 -23.95 14.61 -2.66
C ILE A 344 -23.82 14.80 -1.15
N MET A 345 -24.91 14.81 -0.40
CA MET A 345 -24.93 15.23 1.01
C MET A 345 -24.05 14.40 1.96
N PRO A 346 -24.02 13.05 1.92
CA PRO A 346 -23.14 12.28 2.79
C PRO A 346 -21.67 12.63 2.59
N SER A 347 -21.24 12.81 1.34
CA SER A 347 -19.88 13.18 1.00
C SER A 347 -19.54 14.59 1.45
N TYR A 348 -20.45 15.54 1.25
CA TYR A 348 -20.27 16.93 1.66
C TYR A 348 -20.10 17.04 3.19
N ILE A 349 -20.98 16.38 3.95
CA ILE A 349 -20.91 16.38 5.42
C ILE A 349 -19.63 15.68 5.91
N TYR A 350 -19.24 14.59 5.26
CA TYR A 350 -17.96 13.93 5.58
C TYR A 350 -16.76 14.87 5.42
N HIS A 351 -16.69 15.64 4.34
CA HIS A 351 -15.59 16.59 4.12
C HIS A 351 -15.56 17.71 5.15
N LEU A 352 -16.69 18.12 5.67
CA LEU A 352 -16.79 19.16 6.70
C LEU A 352 -16.50 18.64 8.12
N SER A 353 -16.98 17.44 8.45
CA SER A 353 -17.00 16.92 9.84
C SER A 353 -15.98 15.81 10.10
N GLY A 354 -15.41 15.19 9.06
CA GLY A 354 -14.62 13.97 9.17
C GLY A 354 -15.41 12.72 9.59
N ILE A 355 -16.75 12.83 9.77
CA ILE A 355 -17.61 11.73 10.21
C ILE A 355 -17.99 10.86 9.04
N ARG A 356 -17.76 9.56 9.17
CA ARG A 356 -18.02 8.57 8.13
C ARG A 356 -18.70 7.33 8.71
N SER A 357 -19.45 6.63 7.87
CA SER A 357 -20.00 5.31 8.15
C SER A 357 -19.79 4.37 6.97
N ASP A 358 -19.56 3.11 7.27
CA ASP A 358 -19.39 2.06 6.27
C ASP A 358 -20.68 1.75 5.47
N LEU A 359 -21.82 2.23 5.95
CA LEU A 359 -23.15 1.94 5.37
C LEU A 359 -23.60 2.93 4.31
N PHE A 360 -23.13 4.18 4.34
CA PHE A 360 -23.63 5.26 3.47
C PHE A 360 -22.58 5.71 2.45
N GLY A 361 -21.74 4.76 2.00
CA GLY A 361 -20.69 5.00 1.01
C GLY A 361 -21.20 4.94 -0.43
N ARG A 362 -20.36 5.41 -1.37
CA ARG A 362 -20.58 5.30 -2.81
C ARG A 362 -20.72 3.85 -3.27
N ASP A 363 -19.94 2.95 -2.68
CA ASP A 363 -19.99 1.51 -2.94
C ASP A 363 -21.36 0.89 -2.70
N VAL A 364 -22.04 1.31 -1.63
CA VAL A 364 -23.41 0.88 -1.32
C VAL A 364 -24.40 1.42 -2.36
N ARG A 365 -24.26 2.69 -2.77
CA ARG A 365 -25.11 3.29 -3.82
C ARG A 365 -25.03 2.53 -5.13
N LEU A 366 -23.80 2.32 -5.62
CA LEU A 366 -23.59 1.63 -6.90
C LEU A 366 -24.02 0.16 -6.83
N PHE A 367 -23.93 -0.46 -5.66
CA PHE A 367 -24.50 -1.79 -5.44
C PHE A 367 -26.02 -1.80 -5.49
N ILE A 368 -26.70 -0.78 -4.93
CA ILE A 368 -28.17 -0.61 -5.05
C ILE A 368 -28.55 -0.41 -6.52
N VAL A 369 -27.79 0.40 -7.29
CA VAL A 369 -28.00 0.57 -8.74
C VAL A 369 -27.85 -0.77 -9.46
N PHE A 370 -26.85 -1.58 -9.11
CA PHE A 370 -26.66 -2.91 -9.69
C PHE A 370 -27.87 -3.82 -9.46
N ILE A 371 -28.34 -3.92 -8.23
CA ILE A 371 -29.54 -4.72 -7.89
C ILE A 371 -30.76 -4.17 -8.60
N GLY A 372 -30.96 -2.83 -8.59
CA GLY A 372 -32.05 -2.16 -9.29
C GLY A 372 -32.07 -2.44 -10.79
N GLY A 373 -30.89 -2.46 -11.44
CA GLY A 373 -30.75 -2.83 -12.84
C GLY A 373 -31.19 -4.29 -13.13
N ILE A 374 -30.84 -5.23 -12.25
CA ILE A 374 -31.31 -6.63 -12.38
C ILE A 374 -32.83 -6.70 -12.23
N LEU A 375 -33.39 -6.08 -11.19
CA LEU A 375 -34.83 -6.13 -10.90
C LEU A 375 -35.66 -5.41 -11.98
N ALA A 376 -35.10 -4.34 -12.59
CA ALA A 376 -35.75 -3.60 -13.66
C ALA A 376 -36.06 -4.44 -14.91
N THR A 377 -35.36 -5.55 -15.09
CA THR A 377 -35.70 -6.50 -16.21
C THR A 377 -37.03 -7.24 -15.97
N LEU A 378 -37.43 -7.40 -14.73
CA LEU A 378 -38.72 -7.99 -14.36
C LEU A 378 -39.85 -7.00 -14.48
N ASN A 379 -39.65 -5.78 -14.00
CA ASN A 379 -40.57 -4.65 -14.10
C ASN A 379 -39.80 -3.33 -14.03
N LYS A 380 -40.03 -2.43 -15.01
CA LYS A 380 -39.37 -1.11 -15.06
C LYS A 380 -39.61 -0.24 -13.81
N GLU A 381 -40.70 -0.48 -13.06
CA GLU A 381 -40.98 0.23 -11.81
C GLU A 381 -39.85 0.12 -10.78
N PHE A 382 -39.04 -0.93 -10.85
CA PHE A 382 -37.86 -1.04 -10.00
C PHE A 382 -36.83 0.05 -10.24
N LEU A 383 -36.83 0.73 -11.39
CA LEU A 383 -36.00 1.92 -11.62
C LEU A 383 -36.41 3.06 -10.72
N LEU A 384 -37.72 3.32 -10.62
CA LEU A 384 -38.27 4.32 -9.72
C LEU A 384 -37.98 3.97 -8.26
N TYR A 385 -38.23 2.72 -7.86
CA TYR A 385 -37.91 2.26 -6.50
C TYR A 385 -36.42 2.37 -6.18
N THR A 386 -35.54 2.15 -7.15
CA THR A 386 -34.08 2.35 -7.00
C THR A 386 -33.75 3.81 -6.71
N LEU A 387 -34.33 4.77 -7.45
CA LEU A 387 -34.14 6.21 -7.21
C LEU A 387 -34.65 6.62 -5.82
N LEU A 388 -35.86 6.20 -5.47
CA LEU A 388 -36.48 6.52 -4.16
C LEU A 388 -35.63 5.91 -3.01
N PHE A 389 -35.19 4.64 -3.16
CA PHE A 389 -34.44 3.99 -2.13
C PHE A 389 -33.06 4.64 -1.92
N ILE A 390 -32.32 4.95 -3.00
CA ILE A 390 -31.07 5.70 -2.91
C ILE A 390 -31.32 7.05 -2.25
N GLY A 391 -32.34 7.76 -2.71
CA GLY A 391 -32.69 9.08 -2.19
C GLY A 391 -32.94 9.06 -0.69
N ILE A 392 -33.86 8.21 -0.23
CA ILE A 392 -34.23 8.12 1.19
C ILE A 392 -33.08 7.62 2.03
N TYR A 393 -32.47 6.48 1.65
CA TYR A 393 -31.43 5.81 2.42
C TYR A 393 -30.19 6.68 2.62
N MET A 394 -29.69 7.32 1.56
CA MET A 394 -28.50 8.15 1.65
C MET A 394 -28.75 9.48 2.39
N ASN A 395 -29.93 10.10 2.26
CA ASN A 395 -30.23 11.30 3.03
C ASN A 395 -30.45 11.01 4.52
N VAL A 396 -31.00 9.85 4.89
CA VAL A 396 -31.00 9.37 6.29
C VAL A 396 -29.57 9.24 6.81
N GLY A 397 -28.64 8.70 6.00
CA GLY A 397 -27.23 8.67 6.33
C GLY A 397 -26.63 10.06 6.56
N ALA A 398 -26.93 11.02 5.69
CA ALA A 398 -26.48 12.40 5.83
C ALA A 398 -27.00 13.05 7.14
N ILE A 399 -28.26 12.86 7.47
CA ILE A 399 -28.84 13.33 8.73
C ILE A 399 -28.15 12.66 9.94
N SER A 400 -27.90 11.35 9.86
CA SER A 400 -27.15 10.63 10.91
C SER A 400 -25.77 11.25 11.16
N PHE A 401 -25.04 11.64 10.10
CA PHE A 401 -23.74 12.32 10.23
C PHE A 401 -23.85 13.69 10.90
N LEU A 402 -24.88 14.47 10.57
CA LEU A 402 -25.16 15.76 11.22
C LEU A 402 -25.43 15.59 12.72
N LEU A 403 -26.23 14.60 13.10
CA LEU A 403 -26.53 14.30 14.51
C LEU A 403 -25.27 13.84 15.29
N GLN A 404 -24.39 13.08 14.63
CA GLN A 404 -23.11 12.69 15.23
C GLN A 404 -22.15 13.89 15.35
N ALA A 405 -22.11 14.78 14.37
CA ALA A 405 -21.31 16.00 14.43
C ALA A 405 -21.71 16.89 15.62
N ARG A 406 -23.02 17.05 15.86
CA ARG A 406 -23.56 17.78 17.01
C ARG A 406 -23.10 17.22 18.36
N LYS A 407 -22.88 15.90 18.46
CA LYS A 407 -22.44 15.25 19.70
C LYS A 407 -20.93 15.40 19.98
N LYS A 408 -20.15 15.77 18.95
CA LYS A 408 -18.69 15.91 19.03
C LYS A 408 -18.22 17.37 19.23
N GLY A 409 -19.04 18.36 18.93
CA GLY A 409 -18.84 19.78 19.19
C GLY A 409 -19.60 20.20 20.44
#